data_7ac9f608e6f6816818b2eeb4f83135f8
#
_entry.id   7ac9f608e6f6816818b2eeb4f83135f8
#
_cell.length_a   1.000
_cell.length_b   1.000
_cell.length_c   1.000
_cell.angle_alpha   90.00
_cell.angle_beta   90.00
_cell.angle_gamma   90.00
#
_symmetry.space_group_name_H-M   'P 1'
#
loop_
_entity.id
_entity.type
_entity.pdbx_description
1 polymer ?
#
loop_
_entity_poly.entity_id
_entity_poly.type
_entity_poly.pdbx_seq_one_letter_code
_entity_poly.pdbx_strand_id
1 'polypeptide(L)'
;MIKSAMAEKLWSKLEKTLVNNGKAFISVTGGGGKTTFLVSFSSYLKSLGYSVLITTSTKLASPFSFDYKVDGIFLSPSIINYWPGKGESVFYGSYNEALGKTTAPPSSMVSLLYDRYDVVIVEADGSRMLPLKIHTQRDPVIWKTTTAIVAVSGLWAYGKPIKQSVFGPEEKSGLVDKSYYEYLIGEPEGMAKGMSPHTDNVFLFNGGDVVEERVRKEMKTLSLPYSSFGFIVSMNKDEIYETL
;
A
#
# COMPACT_ATOMS: atom_id res chain seq x y z
N MET A 1 -39.50 1.26 6.44
CA MET A 1 -38.23 1.98 6.38
C MET A 1 -37.11 0.95 6.34
N ILE A 2 -36.56 0.70 5.16
CA ILE A 2 -35.40 -0.18 4.98
C ILE A 2 -34.20 0.62 5.52
N LYS A 3 -33.61 0.20 6.64
CA LYS A 3 -32.32 0.72 7.10
C LYS A 3 -31.33 0.48 5.96
N SER A 4 -30.95 1.53 5.25
CA SER A 4 -29.77 1.50 4.37
C SER A 4 -28.62 0.96 5.23
N ALA A 5 -28.12 -0.22 4.90
CA ALA A 5 -26.90 -0.72 5.50
C ALA A 5 -25.84 0.36 5.25
N MET A 6 -25.30 0.95 6.31
CA MET A 6 -24.18 1.89 6.17
C MET A 6 -23.08 1.16 5.41
N ALA A 7 -22.64 1.74 4.29
CA ALA A 7 -21.53 1.18 3.52
C ALA A 7 -20.32 0.96 4.46
N GLU A 8 -19.74 -0.23 4.39
CA GLU A 8 -18.57 -0.55 5.21
C GLU A 8 -17.42 0.38 4.82
N LYS A 9 -16.80 0.99 5.82
CA LYS A 9 -15.69 1.91 5.61
C LYS A 9 -14.43 1.16 5.19
N LEU A 10 -13.66 1.73 4.28
CA LEU A 10 -12.46 1.11 3.72
C LEU A 10 -11.47 0.67 4.82
N TRP A 11 -11.12 1.59 5.72
CA TRP A 11 -10.11 1.30 6.73
C TRP A 11 -10.57 0.22 7.70
N SER A 12 -11.85 0.20 8.07
CA SER A 12 -12.44 -0.88 8.90
C SER A 12 -12.42 -2.23 8.19
N LYS A 13 -12.69 -2.24 6.88
CA LYS A 13 -12.62 -3.47 6.08
C LYS A 13 -11.19 -4.00 6.01
N LEU A 14 -10.22 -3.12 5.76
CA LEU A 14 -8.83 -3.50 5.65
C LEU A 14 -8.24 -3.97 6.98
N GLU A 15 -8.62 -3.35 8.10
CA GLU A 15 -8.20 -3.81 9.42
C GLU A 15 -8.64 -5.26 9.66
N LYS A 16 -9.91 -5.58 9.44
CA LYS A 16 -10.45 -6.94 9.57
C LYS A 16 -9.83 -7.95 8.59
N THR A 17 -9.35 -7.47 7.43
CA THR A 17 -8.77 -8.35 6.39
C THR A 17 -7.29 -8.60 6.62
N LEU A 18 -6.54 -7.61 7.12
CA LEU A 18 -5.07 -7.62 7.14
C LEU A 18 -4.48 -7.81 8.54
N VAL A 19 -5.24 -7.52 9.62
CA VAL A 19 -4.73 -7.60 10.99
C VAL A 19 -5.27 -8.86 11.67
N ASN A 20 -4.45 -9.89 11.75
CA ASN A 20 -4.80 -11.17 12.31
C ASN A 20 -4.36 -11.27 13.78
N ASN A 21 -5.29 -11.53 14.71
CA ASN A 21 -5.03 -11.61 16.15
C ASN A 21 -4.26 -10.39 16.71
N GLY A 22 -4.57 -9.19 16.18
CA GLY A 22 -3.91 -7.95 16.60
C GLY A 22 -2.52 -7.72 16.02
N LYS A 23 -2.06 -8.53 15.06
CA LYS A 23 -0.72 -8.46 14.46
C LYS A 23 -0.79 -8.42 12.93
N ALA A 24 0.05 -7.59 12.30
CA ALA A 24 0.27 -7.59 10.86
C ALA A 24 1.64 -7.05 10.47
N PHE A 25 2.22 -7.63 9.42
CA PHE A 25 3.37 -7.06 8.70
C PHE A 25 2.98 -6.86 7.25
N ILE A 26 2.69 -5.62 6.87
CA ILE A 26 2.04 -5.27 5.61
C ILE A 26 3.05 -4.65 4.66
N SER A 27 3.27 -5.26 3.50
CA SER A 27 4.05 -4.68 2.41
C SER A 27 3.13 -4.01 1.39
N VAL A 28 3.36 -2.74 1.09
CA VAL A 28 2.56 -1.94 0.15
C VAL A 28 3.34 -1.72 -1.13
N THR A 29 2.77 -2.14 -2.26
CA THR A 29 3.40 -2.12 -3.59
C THR A 29 2.60 -1.32 -4.61
N GLY A 30 3.19 -1.05 -5.78
CA GLY A 30 2.50 -0.47 -6.92
C GLY A 30 2.56 1.05 -7.03
N GLY A 31 1.53 1.65 -7.59
CA GLY A 31 1.39 3.10 -7.81
C GLY A 31 0.10 3.66 -7.22
N GLY A 32 -0.17 4.95 -7.46
CA GLY A 32 -1.52 5.48 -7.25
C GLY A 32 -2.01 5.62 -5.79
N GLY A 33 -1.10 5.85 -4.81
CA GLY A 33 -1.55 6.20 -3.46
C GLY A 33 -0.93 5.42 -2.30
N LYS A 34 0.22 4.74 -2.48
CA LYS A 34 0.90 4.02 -1.39
C LYS A 34 1.13 4.87 -0.15
N THR A 35 1.70 6.05 -0.31
CA THR A 35 1.96 6.96 0.83
C THR A 35 0.67 7.40 1.51
N THR A 36 -0.41 7.62 0.75
CA THR A 36 -1.74 7.87 1.32
C THR A 36 -2.22 6.68 2.14
N PHE A 37 -2.02 5.45 1.63
CA PHE A 37 -2.34 4.23 2.37
C PHE A 37 -1.56 4.18 3.71
N LEU A 38 -0.23 4.37 3.66
CA LEU A 38 0.61 4.34 4.86
C LEU A 38 0.08 5.30 5.94
N VAL A 39 -0.18 6.56 5.56
CA VAL A 39 -0.59 7.60 6.51
C VAL A 39 -2.01 7.37 7.01
N SER A 40 -2.96 7.13 6.12
CA SER A 40 -4.37 7.06 6.50
C SER A 40 -4.69 5.76 7.25
N PHE A 41 -4.13 4.64 6.82
CA PHE A 41 -4.35 3.36 7.49
C PHE A 41 -3.64 3.32 8.86
N SER A 42 -2.40 3.84 8.95
CA SER A 42 -1.72 3.99 10.24
C SER A 42 -2.51 4.87 11.22
N SER A 43 -3.02 6.01 10.76
CA SER A 43 -3.85 6.90 11.59
C SER A 43 -5.14 6.22 12.06
N TYR A 44 -5.77 5.43 11.20
CA TYR A 44 -6.95 4.64 11.55
C TYR A 44 -6.62 3.58 12.61
N LEU A 45 -5.58 2.77 12.40
CA LEU A 45 -5.13 1.74 13.34
C LEU A 45 -4.76 2.33 14.70
N LYS A 46 -4.05 3.45 14.71
CA LYS A 46 -3.74 4.23 15.91
C LYS A 46 -5.00 4.62 16.67
N SER A 47 -6.07 5.06 15.98
CA SER A 47 -7.34 5.43 16.62
C SER A 47 -8.05 4.25 17.30
N LEU A 48 -7.76 3.01 16.87
CA LEU A 48 -8.22 1.77 17.50
C LEU A 48 -7.31 1.29 18.64
N GLY A 49 -6.19 1.97 18.86
CA GLY A 49 -5.25 1.65 19.91
C GLY A 49 -4.10 0.73 19.50
N TYR A 50 -3.94 0.41 18.22
CA TYR A 50 -2.77 -0.33 17.74
C TYR A 50 -1.51 0.52 17.80
N SER A 51 -0.39 -0.08 18.16
CA SER A 51 0.94 0.48 17.97
C SER A 51 1.42 0.20 16.54
N VAL A 52 1.80 1.25 15.79
CA VAL A 52 2.10 1.15 14.37
C VAL A 52 3.51 1.63 14.04
N LEU A 53 4.26 0.81 13.30
CA LEU A 53 5.56 1.19 12.71
C LEU A 53 5.41 1.40 11.21
N ILE A 54 5.72 2.59 10.72
CA ILE A 54 5.85 2.90 9.27
C ILE A 54 7.32 2.85 8.88
N THR A 55 7.63 2.14 7.80
CA THR A 55 9.01 2.04 7.28
C THR A 55 9.01 1.82 5.76
N THR A 56 10.18 1.62 5.20
CA THR A 56 10.37 1.30 3.76
C THR A 56 11.44 0.23 3.58
N SER A 57 11.28 -0.58 2.56
CA SER A 57 12.31 -1.52 2.10
C SER A 57 13.11 -0.99 0.90
N THR A 58 12.81 0.24 0.44
CA THR A 58 13.47 0.88 -0.71
C THR A 58 13.87 2.33 -0.39
N LYS A 59 13.26 3.31 -1.06
CA LYS A 59 13.47 4.74 -0.85
C LYS A 59 12.13 5.43 -0.71
N LEU A 60 12.00 6.25 0.33
CA LEU A 60 10.78 6.97 0.67
C LEU A 60 11.08 8.46 0.82
N ALA A 61 10.07 9.31 0.71
CA ALA A 61 10.20 10.73 1.05
C ALA A 61 10.69 10.86 2.50
N SER A 62 11.59 11.83 2.73
CA SER A 62 12.08 12.06 4.09
C SER A 62 10.98 12.66 4.98
N PRO A 63 10.90 12.31 6.28
CA PRO A 63 10.02 13.00 7.23
C PRO A 63 10.30 14.51 7.35
N PHE A 64 11.45 14.98 6.86
CA PHE A 64 11.74 16.42 6.75
C PHE A 64 11.00 17.11 5.60
N SER A 65 10.56 16.33 4.60
CA SER A 65 9.86 16.84 3.41
C SER A 65 8.42 16.37 3.29
N PHE A 66 8.01 15.39 4.10
CA PHE A 66 6.66 14.83 4.08
C PHE A 66 6.20 14.48 5.50
N ASP A 67 5.00 14.93 5.87
CA ASP A 67 4.40 14.65 7.17
C ASP A 67 3.66 13.30 7.17
N TYR A 68 4.25 12.28 7.82
CA TYR A 68 3.68 10.95 7.98
C TYR A 68 2.60 10.84 9.06
N LYS A 69 2.29 11.95 9.76
CA LYS A 69 1.28 11.99 10.85
C LYS A 69 1.57 11.00 11.98
N VAL A 70 2.85 10.84 12.31
CA VAL A 70 3.33 9.93 13.36
C VAL A 70 3.71 10.66 14.63
N ASP A 71 3.73 9.94 15.76
CA ASP A 71 4.09 10.49 17.08
C ASP A 71 5.60 10.55 17.30
N GLY A 72 6.36 9.66 16.63
CA GLY A 72 7.82 9.58 16.73
C GLY A 72 8.50 9.32 15.39
N ILE A 73 9.70 9.89 15.22
CA ILE A 73 10.53 9.70 14.02
C ILE A 73 11.91 9.23 14.46
N PHE A 74 12.33 8.10 13.94
CA PHE A 74 13.66 7.53 14.16
C PHE A 74 14.38 7.35 12.83
N LEU A 75 15.52 8.02 12.70
CA LEU A 75 16.38 7.96 11.51
C LEU A 75 17.72 7.26 11.78
N SER A 76 17.78 6.57 12.89
CA SER A 76 18.97 5.82 13.35
C SER A 76 18.55 4.55 14.11
N PRO A 77 19.47 3.60 14.34
CA PRO A 77 19.19 2.39 15.11
C PRO A 77 18.76 2.61 16.57
N SER A 78 18.80 3.85 17.08
CA SER A 78 18.36 4.18 18.46
C SER A 78 16.93 3.77 18.77
N ILE A 79 16.08 3.56 17.75
CA ILE A 79 14.72 3.01 17.88
C ILE A 79 14.69 1.68 18.66
N ILE A 80 15.81 0.93 18.68
CA ILE A 80 15.88 -0.33 19.43
C ILE A 80 15.65 -0.17 20.94
N ASN A 81 15.87 1.03 21.47
CA ASN A 81 15.64 1.34 22.88
C ASN A 81 14.23 1.88 23.13
N TYR A 82 13.41 2.02 22.08
CA TYR A 82 12.06 2.57 22.18
C TYR A 82 11.01 1.46 22.25
N TRP A 83 10.02 1.66 23.11
CA TRP A 83 8.85 0.81 23.25
C TRP A 83 7.60 1.66 22.99
N PRO A 84 6.83 1.35 21.94
CA PRO A 84 5.64 2.15 21.63
C PRO A 84 4.56 1.97 22.69
N GLY A 85 3.86 3.05 22.98
CA GLY A 85 2.63 3.02 23.75
C GLY A 85 1.44 2.53 22.92
N LYS A 86 0.36 2.20 23.61
CA LYS A 86 -0.92 1.86 22.96
C LYS A 86 -1.43 3.05 22.14
N GLY A 87 -1.80 2.82 20.89
CA GLY A 87 -2.29 3.87 19.99
C GLY A 87 -1.21 4.85 19.56
N GLU A 88 0.03 4.41 19.47
CA GLU A 88 1.17 5.22 19.05
C GLU A 88 1.69 4.77 17.68
N SER A 89 2.02 5.73 16.82
CA SER A 89 2.59 5.46 15.52
C SER A 89 3.98 6.07 15.38
N VAL A 90 4.91 5.32 14.77
CA VAL A 90 6.30 5.72 14.65
C VAL A 90 6.78 5.49 13.21
N PHE A 91 7.61 6.42 12.73
CA PHE A 91 8.34 6.27 11.47
C PHE A 91 9.78 5.83 11.76
N TYR A 92 10.25 4.81 11.04
CA TYR A 92 11.63 4.36 11.10
C TYR A 92 12.26 4.22 9.71
N GLY A 93 13.48 4.73 9.55
CA GLY A 93 14.27 4.56 8.34
C GLY A 93 15.70 5.06 8.51
N SER A 94 16.51 4.90 7.49
CA SER A 94 17.88 5.41 7.45
C SER A 94 17.93 6.67 6.57
N TYR A 95 18.23 7.83 7.14
CA TYR A 95 18.32 9.06 6.35
C TYR A 95 19.58 9.08 5.49
N ASN A 96 19.40 9.35 4.21
CA ASN A 96 20.50 9.55 3.27
C ASN A 96 20.54 11.03 2.85
N GLU A 97 21.50 11.77 3.42
CA GLU A 97 21.63 13.21 3.20
C GLU A 97 21.90 13.56 1.73
N ALA A 98 22.74 12.80 1.04
CA ALA A 98 23.08 13.04 -0.37
C ALA A 98 21.86 12.89 -1.30
N LEU A 99 20.88 12.09 -0.93
CA LEU A 99 19.64 11.89 -1.70
C LEU A 99 18.48 12.75 -1.20
N GLY A 100 18.57 13.37 -0.02
CA GLY A 100 17.44 14.01 0.65
C GLY A 100 16.27 13.07 0.93
N LYS A 101 16.52 11.76 1.06
CA LYS A 101 15.51 10.71 1.18
C LYS A 101 15.79 9.78 2.36
N THR A 102 14.75 9.12 2.81
CA THR A 102 14.90 7.97 3.70
C THR A 102 15.07 6.70 2.87
N THR A 103 16.02 5.87 3.28
CA THR A 103 16.30 4.56 2.68
C THR A 103 15.92 3.44 3.65
N ALA A 104 15.87 2.22 3.14
CA ALA A 104 15.57 1.04 3.93
C ALA A 104 16.53 0.91 5.13
N PRO A 105 16.04 0.69 6.35
CA PRO A 105 16.85 0.23 7.45
C PRO A 105 17.21 -1.26 7.26
N PRO A 106 18.15 -1.82 8.06
CA PRO A 106 18.42 -3.25 8.03
C PRO A 106 17.17 -4.08 8.31
N SER A 107 16.86 -5.04 7.45
CA SER A 107 15.66 -5.89 7.59
C SER A 107 15.64 -6.68 8.92
N SER A 108 16.82 -7.11 9.42
CA SER A 108 16.93 -7.76 10.73
C SER A 108 16.47 -6.86 11.87
N MET A 109 16.75 -5.56 11.80
CA MET A 109 16.27 -4.60 12.80
C MET A 109 14.75 -4.46 12.75
N VAL A 110 14.17 -4.37 11.55
CA VAL A 110 12.70 -4.25 11.42
C VAL A 110 12.00 -5.54 11.87
N SER A 111 12.60 -6.71 11.63
CA SER A 111 12.07 -7.98 12.13
C SER A 111 12.06 -8.04 13.67
N LEU A 112 13.11 -7.53 14.33
CA LEU A 112 13.13 -7.42 15.80
C LEU A 112 12.10 -6.42 16.33
N LEU A 113 11.87 -5.32 15.62
CA LEU A 113 10.87 -4.32 15.99
C LEU A 113 9.44 -4.85 15.83
N TYR A 114 9.19 -5.78 14.90
CA TYR A 114 7.87 -6.36 14.70
C TYR A 114 7.32 -7.04 15.97
N ASP A 115 8.17 -7.58 16.83
CA ASP A 115 7.72 -8.15 18.10
C ASP A 115 7.15 -7.09 19.06
N ARG A 116 7.50 -5.82 18.90
CA ARG A 116 7.12 -4.71 19.78
C ARG A 116 5.93 -3.89 19.28
N TYR A 117 5.65 -3.93 17.97
CA TYR A 117 4.53 -3.22 17.35
C TYR A 117 3.42 -4.19 16.99
N ASP A 118 2.17 -3.74 17.08
CA ASP A 118 1.03 -4.52 16.62
C ASP A 118 1.02 -4.61 15.10
N VAL A 119 1.28 -3.50 14.42
CA VAL A 119 1.29 -3.44 12.96
C VAL A 119 2.56 -2.77 12.43
N VAL A 120 3.21 -3.40 11.46
CA VAL A 120 4.30 -2.82 10.66
C VAL A 120 3.80 -2.60 9.24
N ILE A 121 3.93 -1.38 8.71
CA ILE A 121 3.56 -1.03 7.33
C ILE A 121 4.80 -0.59 6.58
N VAL A 122 5.09 -1.27 5.46
CA VAL A 122 6.32 -1.08 4.67
C VAL A 122 5.98 -0.60 3.26
N GLU A 123 6.50 0.55 2.82
CA GLU A 123 6.49 0.88 1.39
C GLU A 123 7.58 0.07 0.69
N ALA A 124 7.18 -0.88 -0.18
CA ALA A 124 8.07 -1.88 -0.72
C ALA A 124 8.64 -1.56 -2.12
N ASP A 125 8.19 -0.46 -2.73
CA ASP A 125 8.67 0.00 -4.03
C ASP A 125 8.45 1.50 -4.24
N GLY A 126 9.12 2.09 -5.26
CA GLY A 126 8.87 3.45 -5.73
C GLY A 126 8.08 3.48 -7.04
N SER A 127 7.21 4.47 -7.23
CA SER A 127 6.43 4.68 -8.47
C SER A 127 6.54 6.09 -9.07
N ARG A 128 7.38 6.95 -8.52
CA ARG A 128 7.53 8.37 -8.93
C ARG A 128 6.20 9.11 -9.07
N MET A 129 5.26 8.86 -8.16
CA MET A 129 3.89 9.41 -8.15
C MET A 129 3.01 8.99 -9.34
N LEU A 130 3.47 8.11 -10.23
CA LEU A 130 2.64 7.58 -11.30
C LEU A 130 1.59 6.60 -10.76
N PRO A 131 0.39 6.56 -11.40
CA PRO A 131 -0.73 5.76 -10.92
C PRO A 131 -0.55 4.25 -11.07
N LEU A 132 0.25 3.82 -12.03
CA LEU A 132 0.47 2.41 -12.35
C LEU A 132 1.96 2.07 -12.31
N LYS A 133 2.26 0.78 -12.11
CA LYS A 133 3.64 0.31 -12.06
C LYS A 133 3.80 -1.07 -12.68
N ILE A 134 4.90 -1.22 -13.41
CA ILE A 134 5.55 -2.50 -13.72
C ILE A 134 6.85 -2.55 -12.93
N HIS A 135 7.06 -3.62 -12.21
CA HIS A 135 8.25 -3.82 -11.39
C HIS A 135 9.45 -4.22 -12.23
N THR A 136 10.62 -4.18 -11.64
CA THR A 136 11.87 -4.69 -12.19
C THR A 136 12.34 -5.87 -11.32
N GLN A 137 13.43 -6.51 -11.69
CA GLN A 137 14.03 -7.56 -10.85
C GLN A 137 14.46 -7.05 -9.45
N ARG A 138 14.58 -5.73 -9.27
CA ARG A 138 15.04 -5.11 -8.01
C ARG A 138 13.89 -4.70 -7.10
N ASP A 139 12.66 -4.76 -7.54
CA ASP A 139 11.47 -4.37 -6.79
C ASP A 139 10.23 -5.21 -7.16
N PRO A 140 9.21 -5.34 -6.29
CA PRO A 140 9.19 -4.85 -4.91
C PRO A 140 10.17 -5.65 -4.01
N VAL A 141 10.65 -4.99 -2.95
CA VAL A 141 11.48 -5.66 -1.94
C VAL A 141 10.56 -6.11 -0.79
N ILE A 142 10.11 -7.35 -0.87
CA ILE A 142 9.23 -7.96 0.14
C ILE A 142 10.08 -8.71 1.16
N TRP A 143 9.95 -8.37 2.44
CA TRP A 143 10.66 -9.05 3.51
C TRP A 143 9.95 -10.35 3.91
N LYS A 144 10.72 -11.34 4.38
CA LYS A 144 10.19 -12.67 4.74
C LYS A 144 9.17 -12.64 5.88
N THR A 145 9.20 -11.61 6.71
CA THR A 145 8.23 -11.37 7.80
C THR A 145 6.88 -10.87 7.30
N THR A 146 6.73 -10.54 6.01
CA THR A 146 5.48 -10.03 5.45
C THR A 146 4.36 -11.06 5.60
N THR A 147 3.27 -10.65 6.25
CA THR A 147 2.04 -11.45 6.42
C THR A 147 0.96 -11.05 5.42
N ALA A 148 0.99 -9.79 4.96
CA ALA A 148 0.02 -9.27 4.02
C ALA A 148 0.65 -8.38 2.95
N ILE A 149 0.12 -8.41 1.73
CA ILE A 149 0.57 -7.56 0.61
C ILE A 149 -0.61 -6.76 0.08
N VAL A 150 -0.42 -5.45 -0.01
CA VAL A 150 -1.39 -4.53 -0.58
C VAL A 150 -0.84 -3.92 -1.85
N ALA A 151 -1.37 -4.35 -3.00
CA ALA A 151 -1.03 -3.78 -4.31
C ALA A 151 -1.98 -2.62 -4.62
N VAL A 152 -1.42 -1.42 -4.76
CA VAL A 152 -2.18 -0.19 -5.03
C VAL A 152 -2.02 0.21 -6.49
N SER A 153 -3.12 0.59 -7.14
CA SER A 153 -3.11 1.22 -8.47
C SER A 153 -4.13 2.37 -8.54
N GLY A 154 -3.83 3.38 -9.35
CA GLY A 154 -4.68 4.55 -9.50
C GLY A 154 -5.61 4.45 -10.70
N LEU A 155 -6.92 4.45 -10.49
CA LEU A 155 -7.94 4.40 -11.56
C LEU A 155 -7.97 5.66 -12.43
N TRP A 156 -7.43 6.78 -11.96
CA TRP A 156 -7.33 7.99 -12.80
C TRP A 156 -6.39 7.86 -13.99
N ALA A 157 -5.68 6.71 -14.11
CA ALA A 157 -4.97 6.34 -15.34
C ALA A 157 -5.91 5.91 -16.46
N TYR A 158 -7.12 5.43 -16.14
CA TYR A 158 -8.07 4.93 -17.14
C TYR A 158 -8.36 5.99 -18.22
N GLY A 159 -8.26 5.60 -19.49
CA GLY A 159 -8.41 6.49 -20.65
C GLY A 159 -7.18 7.36 -20.95
N LYS A 160 -6.11 7.29 -20.16
CA LYS A 160 -4.87 8.05 -20.41
C LYS A 160 -3.82 7.22 -21.14
N PRO A 161 -2.85 7.86 -21.81
CA PRO A 161 -1.75 7.14 -22.47
C PRO A 161 -0.96 6.29 -21.47
N ILE A 162 -0.70 5.03 -21.82
CA ILE A 162 0.06 4.07 -21.01
C ILE A 162 1.42 4.66 -20.62
N LYS A 163 2.17 5.19 -21.59
CA LYS A 163 3.51 5.77 -21.38
C LYS A 163 3.56 6.94 -20.38
N GLN A 164 2.44 7.60 -20.12
CA GLN A 164 2.34 8.70 -19.15
C GLN A 164 1.82 8.25 -17.79
N SER A 165 1.31 7.01 -17.71
CA SER A 165 0.61 6.50 -16.53
C SER A 165 1.39 5.44 -15.78
N VAL A 166 2.40 4.81 -16.39
CA VAL A 166 3.11 3.66 -15.87
C VAL A 166 4.54 4.00 -15.51
N PHE A 167 4.96 3.63 -14.31
CA PHE A 167 6.36 3.64 -13.91
C PHE A 167 6.95 2.24 -14.07
N GLY A 168 8.07 2.12 -14.77
CA GLY A 168 8.78 0.86 -15.00
C GLY A 168 9.08 0.61 -16.47
N PRO A 169 9.59 -0.58 -16.80
CA PRO A 169 9.94 -0.97 -18.17
C PRO A 169 8.68 -1.35 -18.96
N GLU A 170 7.96 -0.36 -19.46
CA GLU A 170 6.72 -0.55 -20.21
C GLU A 170 6.96 -0.25 -21.71
N GLU A 171 6.71 -1.26 -22.54
CA GLU A 171 6.86 -1.17 -24.00
C GLU A 171 5.51 -0.97 -24.72
N LYS A 172 4.37 -1.25 -24.04
CA LYS A 172 3.05 -1.10 -24.64
C LYS A 172 2.71 0.34 -24.94
N SER A 173 1.95 0.53 -26.01
CA SER A 173 1.38 1.82 -26.40
C SER A 173 -0.15 1.74 -26.43
N GLY A 174 -0.81 2.89 -26.46
CA GLY A 174 -2.26 2.98 -26.41
C GLY A 174 -2.76 3.66 -25.13
N LEU A 175 -4.02 3.46 -24.82
CA LEU A 175 -4.67 4.00 -23.64
C LEU A 175 -4.81 2.92 -22.57
N VAL A 176 -4.79 3.33 -21.32
CA VAL A 176 -5.11 2.45 -20.18
C VAL A 176 -6.61 2.16 -20.20
N ASP A 177 -6.96 0.91 -20.30
CA ASP A 177 -8.31 0.38 -20.21
C ASP A 177 -8.35 -0.85 -19.29
N LYS A 178 -9.48 -1.53 -19.19
CA LYS A 178 -9.62 -2.75 -18.38
C LYS A 178 -8.60 -3.82 -18.80
N SER A 179 -8.39 -4.01 -20.10
CA SER A 179 -7.48 -5.05 -20.61
C SER A 179 -6.04 -4.77 -20.20
N TYR A 180 -5.67 -3.50 -20.04
CA TYR A 180 -4.38 -3.13 -19.52
C TYR A 180 -4.23 -3.44 -18.01
N TYR A 181 -5.28 -3.26 -17.20
CA TYR A 181 -5.26 -3.71 -15.80
C TYR A 181 -5.20 -5.22 -15.68
N GLU A 182 -5.93 -5.97 -16.53
CA GLU A 182 -5.82 -7.43 -16.61
C GLU A 182 -4.38 -7.87 -16.93
N TYR A 183 -3.76 -7.19 -17.88
CA TYR A 183 -2.34 -7.40 -18.20
C TYR A 183 -1.47 -7.13 -16.97
N LEU A 184 -1.60 -5.98 -16.31
CA LEU A 184 -0.81 -5.64 -15.12
C LEU A 184 -0.99 -6.64 -13.97
N ILE A 185 -2.17 -7.23 -13.82
CA ILE A 185 -2.44 -8.24 -12.78
C ILE A 185 -1.78 -9.57 -13.17
N GLY A 186 -1.83 -9.95 -14.44
CA GLY A 186 -1.36 -11.24 -14.94
C GLY A 186 0.15 -11.35 -15.18
N GLU A 187 0.84 -10.21 -15.34
CA GLU A 187 2.27 -10.23 -15.64
C GLU A 187 3.13 -10.58 -14.42
N PRO A 188 4.21 -11.35 -14.59
CA PRO A 188 5.12 -11.69 -13.49
C PRO A 188 5.73 -10.46 -12.79
N GLU A 189 6.01 -9.39 -13.55
CA GLU A 189 6.53 -8.12 -13.05
C GLU A 189 5.41 -7.10 -12.78
N GLY A 190 4.16 -7.54 -12.78
CA GLY A 190 2.97 -6.73 -12.62
C GLY A 190 2.55 -6.52 -11.17
N MET A 191 1.25 -6.23 -10.98
CA MET A 191 0.69 -5.86 -9.67
C MET A 191 0.75 -6.99 -8.64
N ALA A 192 0.66 -8.25 -9.06
CA ALA A 192 0.68 -9.43 -8.18
C ALA A 192 2.09 -9.84 -7.76
N LYS A 193 3.14 -9.17 -8.23
CA LYS A 193 4.52 -9.53 -7.90
C LYS A 193 4.76 -9.49 -6.39
N GLY A 194 5.31 -10.58 -5.86
CA GLY A 194 5.57 -10.78 -4.43
C GLY A 194 4.42 -11.40 -3.66
N MET A 195 3.20 -11.44 -4.21
CA MET A 195 2.06 -12.14 -3.61
C MET A 195 2.23 -13.65 -3.64
N SER A 196 1.60 -14.34 -2.70
CA SER A 196 1.61 -15.79 -2.61
C SER A 196 0.34 -16.32 -1.95
N PRO A 197 0.05 -17.64 -2.02
CA PRO A 197 -1.06 -18.24 -1.27
C PRO A 197 -0.89 -18.20 0.25
N HIS A 198 0.30 -17.83 0.74
CA HIS A 198 0.63 -17.78 2.18
C HIS A 198 0.56 -16.37 2.77
N THR A 199 0.18 -15.37 1.96
CA THR A 199 0.00 -13.99 2.40
C THR A 199 -1.45 -13.55 2.19
N ASP A 200 -1.95 -12.67 3.06
CA ASP A 200 -3.22 -11.99 2.81
C ASP A 200 -3.01 -10.96 1.71
N ASN A 201 -3.64 -11.18 0.54
CA ASN A 201 -3.40 -10.38 -0.65
C ASN A 201 -4.59 -9.44 -0.92
N VAL A 202 -4.30 -8.16 -1.06
CA VAL A 202 -5.31 -7.13 -1.35
C VAL A 202 -4.91 -6.28 -2.54
N PHE A 203 -5.83 -6.11 -3.50
CA PHE A 203 -5.71 -5.16 -4.60
C PHE A 203 -6.58 -3.94 -4.30
N LEU A 204 -5.98 -2.76 -4.28
CA LEU A 204 -6.67 -1.48 -4.12
C LEU A 204 -6.61 -0.69 -5.43
N PHE A 205 -7.75 -0.52 -6.06
CA PHE A 205 -7.94 0.34 -7.23
C PHE A 205 -8.44 1.70 -6.73
N ASN A 206 -7.51 2.59 -6.40
CA ASN A 206 -7.79 3.89 -5.79
C ASN A 206 -8.27 4.92 -6.82
N GLY A 207 -9.13 5.85 -6.41
CA GLY A 207 -9.71 6.87 -7.28
C GLY A 207 -11.06 6.47 -7.86
N GLY A 208 -11.79 5.58 -7.18
CA GLY A 208 -13.15 5.23 -7.55
C GLY A 208 -14.12 6.42 -7.58
N ASP A 209 -13.79 7.50 -6.86
CA ASP A 209 -14.54 8.76 -6.83
C ASP A 209 -14.27 9.70 -8.01
N VAL A 210 -13.19 9.48 -8.76
CA VAL A 210 -12.81 10.34 -9.90
C VAL A 210 -13.04 9.69 -11.26
N VAL A 211 -13.48 8.43 -11.29
CA VAL A 211 -13.88 7.74 -12.52
C VAL A 211 -15.39 7.57 -12.59
N GLU A 212 -15.92 7.46 -13.81
CA GLU A 212 -17.36 7.22 -14.05
C GLU A 212 -17.79 5.86 -13.48
N GLU A 213 -19.08 5.75 -13.13
CA GLU A 213 -19.68 4.50 -12.66
C GLU A 213 -19.49 3.34 -13.67
N ARG A 214 -19.56 3.64 -14.97
CA ARG A 214 -19.29 2.67 -16.04
C ARG A 214 -17.91 2.02 -15.88
N VAL A 215 -16.88 2.81 -15.60
CA VAL A 215 -15.52 2.31 -15.40
C VAL A 215 -15.45 1.42 -14.15
N ARG A 216 -16.09 1.83 -13.06
CA ARG A 216 -16.12 0.99 -11.84
C ARG A 216 -16.81 -0.36 -12.09
N LYS A 217 -17.94 -0.38 -12.79
CA LYS A 217 -18.65 -1.61 -13.16
C LYS A 217 -17.82 -2.52 -14.05
N GLU A 218 -17.10 -1.94 -14.99
CA GLU A 218 -16.19 -2.67 -15.86
C GLU A 218 -15.00 -3.25 -15.07
N MET A 219 -14.37 -2.48 -14.23
CA MET A 219 -13.25 -2.89 -13.40
C MET A 219 -13.63 -3.94 -12.33
N LYS A 220 -14.88 -3.96 -11.88
CA LYS A 220 -15.38 -4.97 -10.95
C LYS A 220 -15.29 -6.40 -11.48
N THR A 221 -15.21 -6.58 -12.80
CA THR A 221 -15.11 -7.90 -13.45
C THR A 221 -13.68 -8.41 -13.61
N LEU A 222 -12.67 -7.76 -13.01
CA LEU A 222 -11.29 -8.23 -13.01
C LEU A 222 -11.16 -9.52 -12.21
N SER A 223 -10.39 -10.46 -12.73
CA SER A 223 -9.99 -11.67 -12.00
C SER A 223 -8.70 -11.43 -11.22
N LEU A 224 -8.68 -11.82 -9.96
CA LEU A 224 -7.53 -11.67 -9.08
C LEU A 224 -6.90 -13.02 -8.74
N PRO A 225 -5.55 -13.10 -8.66
CA PRO A 225 -4.85 -14.35 -8.30
C PRO A 225 -4.90 -14.60 -6.77
N TYR A 226 -4.56 -15.85 -6.36
CA TYR A 226 -4.28 -16.24 -4.97
C TYR A 226 -5.43 -16.01 -3.98
N SER A 227 -6.70 -16.13 -4.40
CA SER A 227 -7.88 -15.84 -3.54
C SER A 227 -7.81 -14.46 -2.89
N SER A 228 -7.28 -13.48 -3.62
CA SER A 228 -7.09 -12.11 -3.15
C SER A 228 -8.40 -11.37 -2.97
N PHE A 229 -8.40 -10.38 -2.10
CA PHE A 229 -9.47 -9.38 -2.01
C PHE A 229 -9.19 -8.23 -2.98
N GLY A 230 -10.22 -7.74 -3.64
CA GLY A 230 -10.13 -6.57 -4.52
C GLY A 230 -11.16 -5.51 -4.17
N PHE A 231 -10.75 -4.23 -4.16
CA PHE A 231 -11.63 -3.13 -3.84
C PHE A 231 -11.38 -1.94 -4.76
N ILE A 232 -12.46 -1.37 -5.33
CA ILE A 232 -12.44 -0.04 -5.94
C ILE A 232 -12.79 0.97 -4.86
N VAL A 233 -11.87 1.90 -4.60
CA VAL A 233 -11.91 2.73 -3.39
C VAL A 233 -11.63 4.21 -3.66
N SER A 234 -12.01 5.05 -2.72
CA SER A 234 -11.39 6.36 -2.48
C SER A 234 -10.74 6.35 -1.11
N MET A 235 -9.42 6.30 -1.05
CA MET A 235 -8.68 6.33 0.21
C MET A 235 -8.89 7.66 0.97
N ASN A 236 -9.02 8.77 0.23
CA ASN A 236 -9.23 10.09 0.83
C ASN A 236 -10.61 10.24 1.50
N LYS A 237 -11.62 9.51 1.01
CA LYS A 237 -12.99 9.55 1.54
C LYS A 237 -13.29 8.40 2.50
N ASP A 238 -12.38 7.43 2.65
CA ASP A 238 -12.60 6.19 3.40
C ASP A 238 -13.83 5.43 2.88
N GLU A 239 -13.91 5.28 1.54
CA GLU A 239 -15.07 4.68 0.85
C GLU A 239 -14.67 3.50 -0.01
N ILE A 240 -15.51 2.45 0.00
CA ILE A 240 -15.49 1.33 -0.95
C ILE A 240 -16.65 1.54 -1.93
N TYR A 241 -16.35 1.58 -3.22
CA TYR A 241 -17.33 1.68 -4.29
C TYR A 241 -17.75 0.32 -4.82
N GLU A 242 -16.80 -0.60 -4.97
CA GLU A 242 -17.02 -1.96 -5.45
C GLU A 242 -16.09 -2.96 -4.76
N THR A 243 -16.56 -4.19 -4.62
CA THR A 243 -15.77 -5.36 -4.20
C THR A 243 -15.69 -6.32 -5.38
N LEU A 244 -14.47 -6.80 -5.67
CA LEU A 244 -14.15 -7.73 -6.75
C LEU A 244 -14.13 -9.16 -6.25
#